data_e9140bb873e25aa11ece424e3642c6fe
#
_entry.id   e9140bb873e25aa11ece424e3642c6fe
#
_cell.length_a   1.000
_cell.length_b   1.000
_cell.length_c   1.000
_cell.angle_alpha   90.00
_cell.angle_beta   90.00
_cell.angle_gamma   90.00
#
_symmetry.space_group_name_H-M   'P 1'
#
loop_
_entity.id
_entity.type
_entity.pdbx_description
1 polymer ?
#
loop_
_entity_poly.entity_id
_entity_poly.type
_entity_poly.pdbx_seq_one_letter_code
_entity_poly.pdbx_strand_id
1 'polypeptide(L)'
;MYIESVQLKNFRNYDSLELDLAQGTNIFYGNNAQGKTNILEALYLCGTTKSHKGSRDKDMIQFGKDESHIRMMVKRDELSYRIDMHLKKNKAKGVAINGLPIRKASELFGVVNLVFFSPEDLNIIKNGPGERRRFLDLELCQLDKIYLTDLASYNHIVNQRNKLLKDLSVQPSLKDTLDIWDIQMAEYGRKIIDKRSEFIKELNETVRKIHGNLTGGLEELNVIYEPDCTAEKLESTICANRERDMRMRLTSAGPHRDDLCVMANGIDIRTYGSQGQQRTAALSLKLSEIYIVKRKIKDTPVLLLDDVLSELDSSRQNYLLDSISDIQTLITCTGLDDFISHQFQINKVFQVVQGTVSQPV
;
A
#
# COMPACT_ATOMS: atom_id res chain seq x y z
N MET A 1 12.09 -13.98 -0.27
CA MET A 1 12.74 -12.86 0.45
C MET A 1 12.25 -12.78 1.88
N TYR A 2 13.05 -12.20 2.79
CA TYR A 2 12.61 -11.96 4.16
C TYR A 2 13.41 -10.81 4.81
N ILE A 3 12.84 -10.21 5.86
CA ILE A 3 13.50 -9.19 6.67
C ILE A 3 14.28 -9.91 7.78
N GLU A 4 15.59 -9.69 7.84
CA GLU A 4 16.47 -10.28 8.88
C GLU A 4 16.39 -9.50 10.19
N SER A 5 16.44 -8.16 10.10
CA SER A 5 16.45 -7.32 11.29
C SER A 5 15.91 -5.92 11.01
N VAL A 6 15.50 -5.26 12.08
CA VAL A 6 15.10 -3.85 12.07
C VAL A 6 15.71 -3.12 13.26
N GLN A 7 16.22 -1.91 13.01
CA GLN A 7 16.69 -0.97 14.02
C GLN A 7 15.92 0.34 13.89
N LEU A 8 15.41 0.83 14.99
CA LEU A 8 14.69 2.11 15.10
C LEU A 8 15.44 3.03 16.06
N LYS A 9 15.49 4.31 15.74
CA LYS A 9 15.98 5.35 16.64
C LYS A 9 15.08 6.58 16.56
N ASN A 10 14.54 7.01 17.69
CA ASN A 10 13.62 8.16 17.83
C ASN A 10 12.40 8.03 16.88
N PHE A 11 11.84 6.83 16.74
CA PHE A 11 10.70 6.58 15.85
C PHE A 11 9.43 6.34 16.67
N ARG A 12 8.41 7.16 16.47
CA ARG A 12 7.14 7.09 17.19
C ARG A 12 7.37 7.10 18.73
N ASN A 13 7.09 5.98 19.39
CA ASN A 13 7.29 5.79 20.85
C ASN A 13 8.59 5.02 21.18
N TYR A 14 9.44 4.75 20.19
CA TYR A 14 10.71 4.05 20.39
C TYR A 14 11.88 5.02 20.45
N ASP A 15 12.57 5.10 21.59
CA ASP A 15 13.87 5.79 21.69
C ASP A 15 14.93 5.04 20.90
N SER A 16 15.01 3.73 21.12
CA SER A 16 15.88 2.80 20.42
C SER A 16 15.24 1.41 20.45
N LEU A 17 15.29 0.71 19.33
CA LEU A 17 14.85 -0.67 19.21
C LEU A 17 15.78 -1.40 18.23
N GLU A 18 16.16 -2.64 18.57
CA GLU A 18 16.87 -3.55 17.68
C GLU A 18 16.23 -4.93 17.79
N LEU A 19 15.82 -5.48 16.65
CA LEU A 19 15.14 -6.77 16.57
C LEU A 19 15.70 -7.61 15.45
N ASP A 20 16.03 -8.87 15.77
CA ASP A 20 16.27 -9.94 14.80
C ASP A 20 14.99 -10.74 14.58
N LEU A 21 14.60 -10.90 13.34
CA LEU A 21 13.35 -11.55 12.94
C LEU A 21 13.62 -12.99 12.44
N ALA A 22 12.65 -13.88 12.64
CA ALA A 22 12.66 -15.20 12.03
C ALA A 22 12.15 -15.14 10.59
N GLN A 23 12.54 -16.10 9.76
CA GLN A 23 12.08 -16.21 8.36
C GLN A 23 10.59 -16.57 8.22
N GLY A 24 10.01 -17.17 9.25
CA GLY A 24 8.58 -17.49 9.32
C GLY A 24 7.79 -16.46 10.11
N THR A 25 6.97 -16.94 11.03
CA THR A 25 6.03 -16.10 11.78
C THR A 25 6.68 -15.43 12.99
N ASN A 26 6.55 -14.12 13.05
CA ASN A 26 6.97 -13.27 14.17
C ASN A 26 5.73 -12.58 14.75
N ILE A 27 5.45 -12.80 16.03
CA ILE A 27 4.29 -12.25 16.71
C ILE A 27 4.71 -11.15 17.68
N PHE A 28 4.11 -9.99 17.59
CA PHE A 28 4.23 -8.86 18.51
C PHE A 28 2.94 -8.75 19.30
N TYR A 29 2.95 -9.15 20.57
CA TYR A 29 1.76 -9.11 21.41
C TYR A 29 1.89 -8.11 22.56
N GLY A 30 0.77 -7.63 23.06
CA GLY A 30 0.68 -6.69 24.17
C GLY A 30 -0.58 -5.83 24.09
N ASN A 31 -0.86 -5.04 25.09
CA ASN A 31 -2.02 -4.16 25.13
C ASN A 31 -2.04 -3.15 24.00
N ASN A 32 -3.20 -2.55 23.75
CA ASN A 32 -3.32 -1.50 22.75
C ASN A 32 -2.47 -0.28 23.11
N ALA A 33 -2.06 0.50 22.11
CA ALA A 33 -1.22 1.69 22.23
C ALA A 33 0.21 1.44 22.78
N GLN A 34 0.71 0.21 22.86
CA GLN A 34 2.07 -0.08 23.33
C GLN A 34 3.15 0.14 22.27
N GLY A 35 2.78 0.26 20.98
CA GLY A 35 3.72 0.52 19.88
C GLY A 35 3.83 -0.62 18.85
N LYS A 36 3.07 -1.70 18.98
CA LYS A 36 3.09 -2.85 18.04
C LYS A 36 2.99 -2.43 16.58
N THR A 37 1.93 -1.70 16.23
CA THR A 37 1.71 -1.15 14.89
C THR A 37 2.86 -0.25 14.40
N ASN A 38 3.55 0.45 15.31
CA ASN A 38 4.65 1.34 14.93
C ASN A 38 5.87 0.57 14.38
N ILE A 39 6.08 -0.68 14.81
CA ILE A 39 7.11 -1.56 14.24
C ILE A 39 6.75 -1.88 12.79
N LEU A 40 5.51 -2.34 12.55
CA LEU A 40 5.03 -2.63 11.19
C LEU A 40 5.04 -1.38 10.29
N GLU A 41 4.69 -0.22 10.85
CA GLU A 41 4.76 1.06 10.12
C GLU A 41 6.18 1.39 9.67
N ALA A 42 7.19 1.16 10.52
CA ALA A 42 8.59 1.38 10.17
C ALA A 42 9.06 0.47 9.02
N LEU A 43 8.69 -0.81 9.06
CA LEU A 43 9.01 -1.77 8.00
C LEU A 43 8.33 -1.41 6.69
N TYR A 44 7.04 -1.08 6.76
CA TYR A 44 6.26 -0.66 5.60
C TYR A 44 6.81 0.63 4.96
N LEU A 45 7.21 1.60 5.79
CA LEU A 45 7.85 2.83 5.34
C LEU A 45 9.16 2.55 4.59
N CYS A 46 9.97 1.60 5.08
CA CYS A 46 11.21 1.18 4.42
C CYS A 46 10.98 0.48 3.08
N GLY A 47 9.86 -0.19 2.88
CA GLY A 47 9.55 -0.85 1.60
C GLY A 47 8.83 0.03 0.60
N THR A 48 8.07 1.05 1.05
CA THR A 48 7.16 1.84 0.20
C THR A 48 7.43 3.33 0.19
N THR A 49 8.33 3.82 1.04
CA THR A 49 8.61 5.26 1.28
C THR A 49 7.44 6.05 1.89
N LYS A 50 6.33 5.42 2.22
CA LYS A 50 5.15 6.08 2.78
C LYS A 50 4.60 5.32 3.99
N SER A 51 4.04 6.03 4.95
CA SER A 51 3.27 5.42 6.04
C SER A 51 1.97 4.81 5.49
N HIS A 52 1.60 3.60 5.95
CA HIS A 52 0.31 3.00 5.63
C HIS A 52 -0.87 3.87 6.12
N LYS A 53 -0.69 4.55 7.26
CA LYS A 53 -1.67 5.49 7.84
C LYS A 53 -1.73 6.84 7.13
N GLY A 54 -0.87 7.09 6.13
CA GLY A 54 -0.76 8.40 5.48
C GLY A 54 -0.13 9.49 6.37
N SER A 55 0.54 9.12 7.46
CA SER A 55 1.26 10.05 8.34
C SER A 55 2.33 10.81 7.57
N ARG A 56 2.53 12.09 7.91
CA ARG A 56 3.66 12.87 7.37
C ARG A 56 4.95 12.40 8.03
N ASP A 57 6.07 12.55 7.33
CA ASP A 57 7.38 12.13 7.84
C ASP A 57 7.70 12.70 9.23
N LYS A 58 7.36 13.98 9.46
CA LYS A 58 7.58 14.66 10.76
C LYS A 58 6.75 14.07 11.91
N ASP A 59 5.58 13.50 11.61
CA ASP A 59 4.66 12.96 12.62
C ASP A 59 5.07 11.54 13.07
N MET A 60 6.01 10.91 12.34
CA MET A 60 6.62 9.63 12.69
C MET A 60 7.89 9.78 13.54
N ILE A 61 8.46 10.98 13.61
CA ILE A 61 9.57 11.29 14.51
C ILE A 61 9.04 11.33 15.94
N GLN A 62 9.79 10.74 16.87
CA GLN A 62 9.45 10.74 18.29
C GLN A 62 9.20 12.15 18.82
N PHE A 63 8.20 12.30 19.68
CA PHE A 63 7.88 13.58 20.29
C PHE A 63 9.11 14.16 21.02
N GLY A 64 9.40 15.47 20.78
CA GLY A 64 10.57 16.14 21.35
C GLY A 64 11.88 15.93 20.60
N LYS A 65 11.92 15.08 19.56
CA LYS A 65 13.11 14.89 18.71
C LYS A 65 12.95 15.59 17.35
N ASP A 66 14.08 15.84 16.68
CA ASP A 66 14.12 16.52 15.38
C ASP A 66 14.37 15.57 14.22
N GLU A 67 14.84 14.37 14.51
CA GLU A 67 15.16 13.34 13.51
C GLU A 67 14.93 11.93 14.02
N SER A 68 14.70 11.02 13.09
CA SER A 68 14.54 9.59 13.34
C SER A 68 15.29 8.79 12.28
N HIS A 69 15.81 7.62 12.69
CA HIS A 69 16.51 6.70 11.81
C HIS A 69 15.83 5.33 11.88
N ILE A 70 15.67 4.72 10.71
CA ILE A 70 15.22 3.35 10.57
C ILE A 70 16.25 2.63 9.71
N ARG A 71 16.67 1.44 10.13
CA ARG A 71 17.47 0.53 9.34
C ARG A 71 16.74 -0.80 9.25
N MET A 72 16.64 -1.34 8.05
CA MET A 72 16.07 -2.65 7.78
C MET A 72 17.05 -3.48 6.96
N MET A 73 17.33 -4.70 7.43
CA MET A 73 18.11 -5.69 6.67
C MET A 73 17.16 -6.66 6.00
N VAL A 74 17.29 -6.80 4.69
CA VAL A 74 16.46 -7.69 3.87
C VAL A 74 17.36 -8.71 3.19
N LYS A 75 17.00 -9.98 3.25
CA LYS A 75 17.65 -11.04 2.48
C LYS A 75 16.74 -11.49 1.35
N ARG A 76 17.32 -11.57 0.16
CA ARG A 76 16.66 -12.08 -1.03
C ARG A 76 17.63 -12.98 -1.78
N ASP A 77 17.31 -14.24 -1.87
CA ASP A 77 18.23 -15.28 -2.33
C ASP A 77 19.54 -15.20 -1.54
N GLU A 78 20.68 -15.10 -2.21
CA GLU A 78 22.00 -14.97 -1.56
C GLU A 78 22.42 -13.51 -1.29
N LEU A 79 21.57 -12.53 -1.64
CA LEU A 79 21.88 -11.12 -1.51
C LEU A 79 21.25 -10.51 -0.26
N SER A 80 22.04 -9.72 0.47
CA SER A 80 21.57 -8.90 1.59
C SER A 80 21.51 -7.44 1.20
N TYR A 81 20.40 -6.81 1.51
CA TYR A 81 20.15 -5.39 1.28
C TYR A 81 19.97 -4.67 2.60
N ARG A 82 20.74 -3.61 2.82
CA ARG A 82 20.53 -2.67 3.92
C ARG A 82 19.76 -1.45 3.41
N ILE A 83 18.60 -1.22 3.96
CA ILE A 83 17.79 -0.02 3.71
C ILE A 83 17.92 0.88 4.93
N ASP A 84 18.48 2.06 4.74
CA ASP A 84 18.57 3.11 5.76
C ASP A 84 17.59 4.23 5.40
N MET A 85 16.76 4.66 6.35
CA MET A 85 15.85 5.78 6.17
C MET A 85 16.06 6.80 7.28
N HIS A 86 16.21 8.06 6.89
CA HIS A 86 16.43 9.17 7.80
C HIS A 86 15.32 10.20 7.63
N LEU A 87 14.53 10.38 8.67
CA LEU A 87 13.45 11.36 8.73
C LEU A 87 13.92 12.61 9.46
N LYS A 88 13.59 13.78 8.92
CA LYS A 88 13.88 15.10 9.53
C LYS A 88 12.63 15.98 9.48
N LYS A 89 12.38 16.75 10.55
CA LYS A 89 11.19 17.61 10.67
C LYS A 89 11.02 18.59 9.50
N ASN A 90 12.11 19.22 9.07
CA ASN A 90 12.07 20.35 8.14
C ASN A 90 12.80 20.08 6.83
N LYS A 91 13.09 18.82 6.51
CA LYS A 91 13.78 18.40 5.29
C LYS A 91 13.09 17.17 4.69
N ALA A 92 13.30 16.98 3.40
CA ALA A 92 12.93 15.73 2.76
C ALA A 92 13.68 14.56 3.42
N LYS A 93 13.02 13.40 3.54
CA LYS A 93 13.65 12.20 4.05
C LYS A 93 14.80 11.75 3.16
N GLY A 94 15.85 11.25 3.78
CA GLY A 94 16.95 10.57 3.10
C GLY A 94 16.70 9.07 3.09
N VAL A 95 16.98 8.41 1.96
CA VAL A 95 16.94 6.95 1.83
C VAL A 95 18.23 6.49 1.20
N ALA A 96 18.81 5.40 1.71
CA ALA A 96 19.99 4.77 1.15
C ALA A 96 19.82 3.24 1.08
N ILE A 97 20.38 2.63 0.04
CA ILE A 97 20.48 1.18 -0.12
C ILE A 97 21.95 0.81 -0.07
N ASN A 98 22.33 -0.09 0.84
CA ASN A 98 23.72 -0.51 1.05
C ASN A 98 24.69 0.69 1.28
N GLY A 99 24.20 1.74 1.95
CA GLY A 99 24.95 2.96 2.23
C GLY A 99 25.01 3.97 1.08
N LEU A 100 24.47 3.65 -0.09
CA LEU A 100 24.41 4.54 -1.26
C LEU A 100 23.07 5.29 -1.25
N PRO A 101 23.07 6.64 -1.13
CA PRO A 101 21.86 7.44 -1.19
C PRO A 101 21.13 7.27 -2.52
N ILE A 102 19.82 7.01 -2.45
CA ILE A 102 18.95 6.99 -3.63
C ILE A 102 18.29 8.34 -3.86
N ARG A 103 18.04 8.67 -5.12
CA ARG A 103 17.42 9.94 -5.51
C ARG A 103 15.93 9.80 -5.82
N LYS A 104 15.50 8.60 -6.22
CA LYS A 104 14.13 8.32 -6.65
C LYS A 104 13.58 7.15 -5.84
N ALA A 105 12.32 7.25 -5.41
CA ALA A 105 11.62 6.16 -4.75
C ALA A 105 11.59 4.87 -5.59
N SER A 106 11.61 4.98 -6.93
CA SER A 106 11.65 3.85 -7.86
C SER A 106 12.88 2.94 -7.70
N GLU A 107 13.95 3.44 -7.10
CA GLU A 107 15.15 2.64 -6.81
C GLU A 107 14.92 1.70 -5.60
N LEU A 108 14.04 2.08 -4.68
CA LEU A 108 13.68 1.28 -3.50
C LEU A 108 12.66 0.18 -3.83
N PHE A 109 11.67 0.51 -4.67
CA PHE A 109 10.60 -0.45 -4.98
C PHE A 109 11.15 -1.72 -5.64
N GLY A 110 10.69 -2.87 -5.13
CA GLY A 110 11.11 -4.20 -5.58
C GLY A 110 12.39 -4.72 -4.89
N VAL A 111 13.04 -3.96 -3.99
CA VAL A 111 14.06 -4.49 -3.07
C VAL A 111 13.40 -5.41 -2.06
N VAL A 112 12.28 -4.98 -1.50
CA VAL A 112 11.37 -5.79 -0.70
C VAL A 112 9.94 -5.55 -1.16
N ASN A 113 9.16 -6.61 -1.28
CA ASN A 113 7.73 -6.53 -1.56
C ASN A 113 6.97 -6.80 -0.27
N LEU A 114 6.14 -5.86 0.13
CA LEU A 114 5.39 -5.91 1.36
C LEU A 114 3.89 -5.93 1.06
N VAL A 115 3.18 -6.85 1.68
CA VAL A 115 1.71 -6.83 1.72
C VAL A 115 1.29 -6.51 3.14
N PHE A 116 0.59 -5.40 3.30
CA PHE A 116 0.15 -4.90 4.60
C PHE A 116 -1.36 -5.13 4.76
N PHE A 117 -1.73 -5.78 5.84
CA PHE A 117 -3.12 -5.98 6.23
C PHE A 117 -3.41 -5.20 7.50
N SER A 118 -4.52 -4.49 7.52
CA SER A 118 -5.01 -3.79 8.70
C SER A 118 -6.54 -3.69 8.70
N PRO A 119 -7.16 -3.38 9.84
CA PRO A 119 -8.60 -3.09 9.88
C PRO A 119 -9.02 -1.96 8.95
N GLU A 120 -8.08 -1.06 8.62
CA GLU A 120 -8.28 0.07 7.71
C GLU A 120 -8.47 -0.36 6.25
N ASP A 121 -8.11 -1.59 5.87
CA ASP A 121 -8.33 -2.12 4.51
C ASP A 121 -9.81 -2.17 4.13
N LEU A 122 -10.69 -2.19 5.10
CA LEU A 122 -12.12 -2.02 4.90
C LEU A 122 -12.47 -0.70 4.19
N ASN A 123 -11.61 0.31 4.30
CA ASN A 123 -11.75 1.60 3.64
C ASN A 123 -11.64 1.49 2.11
N ILE A 124 -10.98 0.45 1.57
CA ILE A 124 -10.96 0.16 0.13
C ILE A 124 -12.39 -0.02 -0.39
N ILE A 125 -13.25 -0.65 0.42
CA ILE A 125 -14.65 -0.88 0.08
C ILE A 125 -15.51 0.33 0.45
N LYS A 126 -15.40 0.84 1.69
CA LYS A 126 -16.34 1.83 2.26
C LYS A 126 -16.07 3.26 1.81
N ASN A 127 -14.81 3.64 1.69
CA ASN A 127 -14.44 5.03 1.44
C ASN A 127 -14.54 5.42 -0.04
N GLY A 128 -14.20 6.69 -0.32
CA GLY A 128 -14.25 7.25 -1.66
C GLY A 128 -13.16 6.70 -2.60
N PRO A 129 -13.20 7.11 -3.87
CA PRO A 129 -12.30 6.62 -4.94
C PRO A 129 -10.81 6.78 -4.64
N GLY A 130 -10.44 7.71 -3.75
CA GLY A 130 -9.05 7.96 -3.37
C GLY A 130 -8.36 6.74 -2.76
N GLU A 131 -9.05 6.00 -1.87
CA GLU A 131 -8.51 4.80 -1.24
C GLU A 131 -8.35 3.67 -2.25
N ARG A 132 -9.31 3.49 -3.15
CA ARG A 132 -9.23 2.45 -4.19
C ARG A 132 -8.12 2.72 -5.21
N ARG A 133 -7.94 4.00 -5.62
CA ARG A 133 -6.79 4.35 -6.46
C ARG A 133 -5.46 4.14 -5.73
N ARG A 134 -5.41 4.51 -4.44
CA ARG A 134 -4.20 4.31 -3.63
C ARG A 134 -3.83 2.83 -3.53
N PHE A 135 -4.81 1.96 -3.29
CA PHE A 135 -4.64 0.50 -3.30
C PHE A 135 -4.06 0.04 -4.63
N LEU A 136 -4.72 0.38 -5.74
CA LEU A 136 -4.30 -0.02 -7.09
C LEU A 136 -2.89 0.49 -7.46
N ASP A 137 -2.62 1.77 -7.16
CA ASP A 137 -1.33 2.38 -7.48
C ASP A 137 -0.20 1.78 -6.65
N LEU A 138 -0.45 1.45 -5.39
CA LEU A 138 0.55 0.85 -4.52
C LEU A 138 0.97 -0.53 -5.03
N GLU A 139 -0.01 -1.38 -5.37
CA GLU A 139 0.24 -2.71 -5.89
C GLU A 139 1.01 -2.66 -7.22
N LEU A 140 0.53 -1.86 -8.14
CA LEU A 140 1.19 -1.70 -9.44
C LEU A 140 2.61 -1.13 -9.30
N CYS A 141 2.83 -0.16 -8.42
CA CYS A 141 4.16 0.40 -8.19
C CYS A 141 5.17 -0.62 -7.63
N GLN A 142 4.72 -1.57 -6.79
CA GLN A 142 5.58 -2.64 -6.27
C GLN A 142 5.95 -3.66 -7.35
N LEU A 143 5.07 -3.88 -8.33
CA LEU A 143 5.19 -4.91 -9.36
C LEU A 143 5.83 -4.41 -10.66
N ASP A 144 5.67 -3.11 -10.98
CA ASP A 144 6.08 -2.54 -12.27
C ASP A 144 6.76 -1.17 -12.08
N LYS A 145 8.09 -1.16 -12.25
CA LYS A 145 8.91 0.09 -12.15
C LYS A 145 8.58 1.09 -13.27
N ILE A 146 8.07 0.62 -14.42
CA ILE A 146 7.64 1.50 -15.51
C ILE A 146 6.37 2.21 -15.09
N TYR A 147 5.39 1.48 -14.56
CA TYR A 147 4.17 2.07 -14.01
C TYR A 147 4.48 3.12 -12.94
N LEU A 148 5.37 2.81 -11.99
CA LEU A 148 5.79 3.76 -10.95
C LEU A 148 6.36 5.05 -11.55
N THR A 149 7.18 4.93 -12.60
CA THR A 149 7.80 6.10 -13.28
C THR A 149 6.74 6.90 -14.03
N ASP A 150 5.85 6.22 -14.76
CA ASP A 150 4.76 6.86 -15.50
C ASP A 150 3.77 7.56 -14.57
N LEU A 151 3.41 6.93 -13.44
CA LEU A 151 2.56 7.53 -12.41
C LEU A 151 3.19 8.77 -11.78
N ALA A 152 4.48 8.72 -11.47
CA ALA A 152 5.21 9.87 -10.91
C ALA A 152 5.25 11.04 -11.92
N SER A 153 5.53 10.75 -13.20
CA SER A 153 5.52 11.74 -14.29
C SER A 153 4.13 12.33 -14.49
N TYR A 154 3.12 11.49 -14.55
CA TYR A 154 1.71 11.92 -14.67
C TYR A 154 1.30 12.86 -13.53
N ASN A 155 1.57 12.46 -12.28
CA ASN A 155 1.23 13.29 -11.11
C ASN A 155 1.99 14.62 -11.11
N HIS A 156 3.25 14.64 -11.55
CA HIS A 156 4.00 15.88 -11.73
C HIS A 156 3.34 16.78 -12.76
N ILE A 157 2.99 16.25 -13.93
CA ILE A 157 2.33 16.98 -15.02
C ILE A 157 0.99 17.57 -14.57
N VAL A 158 0.14 16.77 -13.91
CA VAL A 158 -1.14 17.25 -13.37
C VAL A 158 -0.93 18.40 -12.38
N ASN A 159 0.07 18.31 -11.50
CA ASN A 159 0.39 19.39 -10.57
C ASN A 159 0.86 20.66 -11.28
N GLN A 160 1.71 20.56 -12.30
CA GLN A 160 2.16 21.71 -13.08
C GLN A 160 1.02 22.33 -13.87
N ARG A 161 0.19 21.50 -14.51
CA ARG A 161 -1.01 21.95 -15.21
C ARG A 161 -1.97 22.67 -14.25
N ASN A 162 -2.22 22.14 -13.07
CA ASN A 162 -3.07 22.79 -12.07
C ASN A 162 -2.49 24.12 -11.58
N LYS A 163 -1.16 24.22 -11.48
CA LYS A 163 -0.50 25.49 -11.18
C LYS A 163 -0.71 26.48 -12.30
N LEU A 164 -0.48 26.09 -13.55
CA LEU A 164 -0.70 26.92 -14.74
C LEU A 164 -2.17 27.41 -14.80
N LEU A 165 -3.14 26.51 -14.57
CA LEU A 165 -4.57 26.88 -14.57
C LEU A 165 -4.89 27.96 -13.52
N LYS A 166 -4.17 27.99 -12.39
CA LYS A 166 -4.30 29.08 -11.40
C LYS A 166 -3.63 30.37 -11.88
N ASP A 167 -2.45 30.25 -12.49
CA ASP A 167 -1.67 31.41 -12.96
C ASP A 167 -2.34 32.11 -14.16
N LEU A 168 -3.13 31.39 -14.97
CA LEU A 168 -3.90 31.96 -16.10
C LEU A 168 -4.86 33.08 -15.68
N SER A 169 -5.32 33.10 -14.43
CA SER A 169 -6.15 34.20 -13.93
C SER A 169 -5.39 35.55 -13.83
N VAL A 170 -4.06 35.50 -13.75
CA VAL A 170 -3.15 36.66 -13.64
C VAL A 170 -2.44 36.92 -14.96
N GLN A 171 -2.09 35.85 -15.68
CA GLN A 171 -1.32 35.88 -16.93
C GLN A 171 -2.01 35.09 -18.05
N PRO A 172 -3.04 35.63 -18.70
CA PRO A 172 -3.81 34.92 -19.75
C PRO A 172 -2.95 34.51 -20.97
N SER A 173 -1.84 35.17 -21.22
CA SER A 173 -0.91 34.86 -22.32
C SER A 173 -0.27 33.48 -22.21
N LEU A 174 -0.29 32.84 -21.04
CA LEU A 174 0.23 31.50 -20.84
C LEU A 174 -0.72 30.39 -21.37
N LYS A 175 -1.90 30.74 -21.89
CA LYS A 175 -2.92 29.78 -22.33
C LYS A 175 -2.37 28.78 -23.37
N ASP A 176 -1.54 29.21 -24.29
CA ASP A 176 -0.99 28.35 -25.34
C ASP A 176 -0.03 27.29 -24.81
N THR A 177 0.51 27.50 -23.61
CA THR A 177 1.37 26.49 -22.96
C THR A 177 0.59 25.29 -22.43
N LEU A 178 -0.75 25.37 -22.33
CA LEU A 178 -1.58 24.22 -21.94
C LEU A 178 -1.45 23.04 -22.90
N ASP A 179 -1.23 23.29 -24.19
CA ASP A 179 -1.10 22.23 -25.19
C ASP A 179 0.01 21.24 -24.84
N ILE A 180 1.13 21.74 -24.36
CA ILE A 180 2.30 20.92 -23.98
C ILE A 180 1.94 19.98 -22.80
N TRP A 181 1.25 20.54 -21.79
CA TRP A 181 0.85 19.77 -20.62
C TRP A 181 -0.25 18.76 -20.94
N ASP A 182 -1.19 19.11 -21.82
CA ASP A 182 -2.30 18.25 -22.22
C ASP A 182 -1.78 17.03 -23.00
N ILE A 183 -0.85 17.22 -23.95
CA ILE A 183 -0.24 16.13 -24.71
C ILE A 183 0.54 15.18 -23.79
N GLN A 184 1.38 15.71 -22.91
CA GLN A 184 2.15 14.87 -21.96
C GLN A 184 1.22 14.15 -20.98
N MET A 185 0.19 14.83 -20.49
CA MET A 185 -0.79 14.23 -19.58
C MET A 185 -1.56 13.09 -20.25
N ALA A 186 -1.93 13.26 -21.54
CA ALA A 186 -2.58 12.20 -22.31
C ALA A 186 -1.66 11.01 -22.54
N GLU A 187 -0.38 11.25 -22.86
CA GLU A 187 0.59 10.18 -23.09
C GLU A 187 0.76 9.28 -21.85
N TYR A 188 1.10 9.87 -20.70
CA TYR A 188 1.30 9.10 -19.47
C TYR A 188 -0.01 8.55 -18.92
N GLY A 189 -1.11 9.30 -19.06
CA GLY A 189 -2.42 8.89 -18.60
C GLY A 189 -2.95 7.63 -19.31
N ARG A 190 -2.74 7.50 -20.62
CA ARG A 190 -3.08 6.30 -21.40
C ARG A 190 -2.38 5.06 -20.82
N LYS A 191 -1.06 5.14 -20.60
CA LYS A 191 -0.26 4.03 -20.06
C LYS A 191 -0.78 3.58 -18.70
N ILE A 192 -1.18 4.54 -17.84
CA ILE A 192 -1.75 4.25 -16.52
C ILE A 192 -3.10 3.54 -16.65
N ILE A 193 -4.01 4.03 -17.49
CA ILE A 193 -5.34 3.44 -17.71
C ILE A 193 -5.20 1.99 -18.21
N ASP A 194 -4.35 1.77 -19.21
CA ASP A 194 -4.12 0.45 -19.79
C ASP A 194 -3.58 -0.53 -18.74
N LYS A 195 -2.56 -0.13 -17.98
CA LYS A 195 -1.97 -0.97 -16.92
C LYS A 195 -2.95 -1.29 -15.79
N ARG A 196 -3.78 -0.33 -15.38
CA ARG A 196 -4.83 -0.57 -14.39
C ARG A 196 -5.88 -1.55 -14.91
N SER A 197 -6.31 -1.40 -16.17
CA SER A 197 -7.26 -2.31 -16.80
C SER A 197 -6.72 -3.74 -16.90
N GLU A 198 -5.43 -3.90 -17.28
CA GLU A 198 -4.74 -5.20 -17.31
C GLU A 198 -4.69 -5.82 -15.90
N PHE A 199 -4.27 -5.05 -14.91
CA PHE A 199 -4.17 -5.53 -13.52
C PHE A 199 -5.51 -5.98 -12.95
N ILE A 200 -6.60 -5.24 -13.19
CA ILE A 200 -7.92 -5.61 -12.70
C ILE A 200 -8.43 -6.90 -13.33
N LYS A 201 -8.13 -7.18 -14.60
CA LYS A 201 -8.44 -8.47 -15.23
C LYS A 201 -7.72 -9.61 -14.49
N GLU A 202 -6.42 -9.44 -14.22
CA GLU A 202 -5.60 -10.39 -13.49
C GLU A 202 -6.08 -10.58 -12.04
N LEU A 203 -6.46 -9.48 -11.37
CA LEU A 203 -7.01 -9.50 -10.02
C LEU A 203 -8.31 -10.31 -9.95
N ASN A 204 -9.21 -10.14 -10.91
CA ASN A 204 -10.47 -10.87 -10.96
C ASN A 204 -10.31 -12.38 -11.08
N GLU A 205 -9.29 -12.87 -11.82
CA GLU A 205 -9.01 -14.31 -11.90
C GLU A 205 -8.68 -14.90 -10.52
N THR A 206 -8.00 -14.14 -9.68
CA THR A 206 -7.54 -14.58 -8.37
C THR A 206 -8.59 -14.33 -7.29
N VAL A 207 -9.20 -13.14 -7.28
CA VAL A 207 -10.14 -12.75 -6.22
C VAL A 207 -11.41 -13.59 -6.21
N ARG A 208 -11.91 -14.01 -7.38
CA ARG A 208 -13.08 -14.91 -7.47
C ARG A 208 -12.84 -16.24 -6.76
N LYS A 209 -11.67 -16.84 -6.97
CA LYS A 209 -11.30 -18.12 -6.34
C LYS A 209 -11.18 -17.98 -4.83
N ILE A 210 -10.48 -16.94 -4.38
CA ILE A 210 -10.26 -16.69 -2.95
C ILE A 210 -11.56 -16.37 -2.25
N HIS A 211 -12.39 -15.50 -2.82
CA HIS A 211 -13.68 -15.13 -2.26
C HIS A 211 -14.65 -16.30 -2.21
N GLY A 212 -14.69 -17.10 -3.27
CA GLY A 212 -15.47 -18.35 -3.30
C GLY A 212 -15.07 -19.31 -2.18
N ASN A 213 -13.78 -19.49 -1.93
CA ASN A 213 -13.29 -20.32 -0.83
C ASN A 213 -13.69 -19.75 0.54
N LEU A 214 -13.55 -18.44 0.73
CA LEU A 214 -13.90 -17.75 1.99
C LEU A 214 -15.42 -17.75 2.29
N THR A 215 -16.24 -17.86 1.27
CA THR A 215 -17.71 -17.83 1.39
C THR A 215 -18.37 -19.19 1.18
N GLY A 216 -17.56 -20.27 1.06
CA GLY A 216 -18.08 -21.61 0.77
C GLY A 216 -18.80 -21.72 -0.58
N GLY A 217 -18.44 -20.88 -1.56
CA GLY A 217 -19.05 -20.83 -2.89
C GLY A 217 -20.36 -20.06 -2.98
N LEU A 218 -20.79 -19.40 -1.89
CA LEU A 218 -22.08 -18.68 -1.84
C LEU A 218 -22.03 -17.33 -2.57
N GLU A 219 -20.85 -16.73 -2.71
CA GLU A 219 -20.69 -15.40 -3.30
C GLU A 219 -19.60 -15.38 -4.37
N GLU A 220 -19.88 -14.70 -5.49
CA GLU A 220 -18.93 -14.40 -6.53
C GLU A 220 -18.52 -12.93 -6.45
N LEU A 221 -17.24 -12.66 -6.21
CA LEU A 221 -16.70 -11.30 -6.13
C LEU A 221 -16.09 -10.88 -7.48
N ASN A 222 -16.46 -9.68 -7.93
CA ASN A 222 -15.92 -9.04 -9.12
C ASN A 222 -15.49 -7.62 -8.81
N VAL A 223 -14.33 -7.22 -9.35
CA VAL A 223 -13.84 -5.84 -9.32
C VAL A 223 -13.95 -5.27 -10.72
N ILE A 224 -14.65 -4.15 -10.86
CA ILE A 224 -14.84 -3.45 -12.13
C ILE A 224 -14.00 -2.19 -12.11
N TYR A 225 -13.15 -2.02 -13.11
CA TYR A 225 -12.42 -0.78 -13.31
C TYR A 225 -13.33 0.24 -13.99
N GLU A 226 -13.49 1.38 -13.37
CA GLU A 226 -14.29 2.51 -13.84
C GLU A 226 -13.36 3.69 -14.18
N PRO A 227 -12.73 3.70 -15.36
CA PRO A 227 -11.92 4.82 -15.78
C PRO A 227 -12.80 6.06 -16.01
N ASP A 228 -12.33 7.24 -15.62
CA ASP A 228 -12.98 8.52 -15.92
C ASP A 228 -13.22 8.72 -17.43
N CYS A 229 -12.29 8.22 -18.23
CA CYS A 229 -12.43 8.08 -19.69
C CYS A 229 -11.50 6.96 -20.19
N THR A 230 -11.81 6.44 -21.39
CA THR A 230 -10.95 5.41 -21.99
C THR A 230 -9.61 5.99 -22.44
N ALA A 231 -8.58 5.13 -22.54
CA ALA A 231 -7.25 5.55 -22.97
C ALA A 231 -7.25 6.27 -24.33
N GLU A 232 -8.08 5.80 -25.28
CA GLU A 232 -8.19 6.38 -26.63
C GLU A 232 -8.83 7.76 -26.62
N LYS A 233 -9.77 8.00 -25.70
CA LYS A 233 -10.52 9.28 -25.62
C LYS A 233 -9.88 10.31 -24.69
N LEU A 234 -8.83 9.94 -23.96
CA LEU A 234 -8.25 10.79 -22.91
C LEU A 234 -7.83 12.16 -23.45
N GLU A 235 -7.10 12.21 -24.55
CA GLU A 235 -6.61 13.47 -25.13
C GLU A 235 -7.77 14.39 -25.57
N SER A 236 -8.74 13.84 -26.29
CA SER A 236 -9.92 14.60 -26.70
C SER A 236 -10.75 15.07 -25.51
N THR A 237 -10.85 14.27 -24.44
CA THR A 237 -11.55 14.64 -23.21
C THR A 237 -10.84 15.77 -22.47
N ILE A 238 -9.50 15.72 -22.36
CA ILE A 238 -8.69 16.80 -21.76
C ILE A 238 -8.93 18.11 -22.53
N CYS A 239 -8.84 18.08 -23.87
CA CYS A 239 -9.06 19.24 -24.71
C CYS A 239 -10.48 19.82 -24.57
N ALA A 240 -11.49 18.95 -24.57
CA ALA A 240 -12.90 19.36 -24.41
C ALA A 240 -13.17 20.00 -23.03
N ASN A 241 -12.44 19.57 -22.00
CA ASN A 241 -12.62 20.08 -20.64
C ASN A 241 -11.84 21.37 -20.33
N ARG A 242 -11.01 21.89 -21.25
CA ARG A 242 -10.14 23.07 -20.99
C ARG A 242 -10.88 24.28 -20.42
N GLU A 243 -12.01 24.65 -21.01
CA GLU A 243 -12.80 25.80 -20.54
C GLU A 243 -13.31 25.58 -19.10
N ARG A 244 -13.73 24.38 -18.79
CA ARG A 244 -14.15 23.97 -17.44
C ARG A 244 -12.97 24.02 -16.48
N ASP A 245 -11.82 23.44 -16.86
CA ASP A 245 -10.60 23.38 -16.05
C ASP A 245 -10.06 24.78 -15.73
N MET A 246 -10.07 25.70 -16.72
CA MET A 246 -9.68 27.09 -16.49
C MET A 246 -10.60 27.78 -15.47
N ARG A 247 -11.92 27.58 -15.55
CA ARG A 247 -12.87 28.14 -14.58
C ARG A 247 -12.69 27.55 -13.18
N MET A 248 -12.51 26.22 -13.10
CA MET A 248 -12.34 25.50 -11.82
C MET A 248 -10.93 25.57 -11.28
N ARG A 249 -9.94 26.01 -12.07
CA ARG A 249 -8.51 26.03 -11.76
C ARG A 249 -7.96 24.67 -11.37
N LEU A 250 -8.52 23.61 -11.96
CA LEU A 250 -8.23 22.22 -11.62
C LEU A 250 -8.44 21.31 -12.82
N THR A 251 -7.58 20.35 -13.01
CA THR A 251 -7.70 19.29 -14.01
C THR A 251 -8.84 18.35 -13.64
N SER A 252 -9.84 18.22 -14.53
CA SER A 252 -11.07 17.48 -14.25
C SER A 252 -11.15 16.12 -14.92
N ALA A 253 -10.25 15.77 -15.84
CA ALA A 253 -10.27 14.50 -16.57
C ALA A 253 -8.94 13.74 -16.42
N GLY A 254 -9.01 12.41 -16.37
CA GLY A 254 -7.86 11.50 -16.42
C GLY A 254 -7.77 10.52 -15.24
N PRO A 255 -6.75 9.63 -15.22
CA PRO A 255 -6.66 8.51 -14.27
C PRO A 255 -6.61 8.91 -12.79
N HIS A 256 -6.34 10.15 -12.45
CA HIS A 256 -6.48 10.66 -11.07
C HIS A 256 -7.96 10.83 -10.64
N ARG A 257 -8.93 10.58 -11.53
CA ARG A 257 -10.38 10.58 -11.31
C ARG A 257 -11.02 9.20 -11.37
N ASP A 258 -10.28 8.18 -11.81
CA ASP A 258 -10.77 6.80 -11.91
C ASP A 258 -11.32 6.27 -10.59
N ASP A 259 -12.17 5.24 -10.70
CA ASP A 259 -12.67 4.48 -9.57
C ASP A 259 -12.63 2.96 -9.83
N LEU A 260 -12.90 2.20 -8.79
CA LEU A 260 -13.18 0.77 -8.83
C LEU A 260 -14.55 0.52 -8.20
N CYS A 261 -15.35 -0.34 -8.82
CA CYS A 261 -16.57 -0.87 -8.21
C CYS A 261 -16.32 -2.33 -7.80
N VAL A 262 -16.69 -2.68 -6.57
CA VAL A 262 -16.58 -4.05 -6.05
C VAL A 262 -17.97 -4.64 -5.92
N MET A 263 -18.22 -5.70 -6.68
CA MET A 263 -19.54 -6.34 -6.82
C MET A 263 -19.51 -7.74 -6.21
N ALA A 264 -20.47 -8.07 -5.36
CA ALA A 264 -20.73 -9.44 -4.93
C ALA A 264 -22.10 -9.88 -5.47
N ASN A 265 -22.13 -11.01 -6.19
CA ASN A 265 -23.34 -11.53 -6.86
C ASN A 265 -24.08 -10.47 -7.71
N GLY A 266 -23.32 -9.58 -8.39
CA GLY A 266 -23.90 -8.51 -9.20
C GLY A 266 -24.40 -7.28 -8.45
N ILE A 267 -24.14 -7.17 -7.13
CA ILE A 267 -24.56 -6.05 -6.29
C ILE A 267 -23.34 -5.26 -5.81
N ASP A 268 -23.39 -3.92 -5.93
CA ASP A 268 -22.32 -3.04 -5.36
C ASP A 268 -22.32 -3.15 -3.84
N ILE A 269 -21.26 -3.77 -3.32
CA ILE A 269 -21.13 -4.04 -1.88
C ILE A 269 -20.79 -2.79 -1.06
N ARG A 270 -20.30 -1.72 -1.66
CA ARG A 270 -20.09 -0.45 -0.97
C ARG A 270 -21.43 0.12 -0.50
N THR A 271 -22.45 0.04 -1.35
CA THR A 271 -23.75 0.66 -1.12
C THR A 271 -24.73 -0.29 -0.41
N TYR A 272 -24.73 -1.56 -0.80
CA TYR A 272 -25.75 -2.52 -0.40
C TYR A 272 -25.21 -3.73 0.37
N GLY A 273 -23.89 -3.88 0.47
CA GLY A 273 -23.27 -5.00 1.15
C GLY A 273 -23.37 -4.91 2.67
N SER A 274 -23.61 -6.06 3.32
CA SER A 274 -23.49 -6.17 4.77
C SER A 274 -22.06 -5.92 5.23
N GLN A 275 -21.86 -5.60 6.51
CA GLN A 275 -20.50 -5.42 7.07
C GLN A 275 -19.64 -6.69 6.90
N GLY A 276 -20.25 -7.87 7.06
CA GLY A 276 -19.58 -9.16 6.85
C GLY A 276 -19.10 -9.32 5.41
N GLN A 277 -19.94 -9.02 4.42
CA GLN A 277 -19.59 -9.06 3.01
C GLN A 277 -18.44 -8.08 2.67
N GLN A 278 -18.54 -6.85 3.18
CA GLN A 278 -17.49 -5.84 2.96
C GLN A 278 -16.14 -6.27 3.55
N ARG A 279 -16.11 -6.84 4.77
CA ARG A 279 -14.90 -7.39 5.39
C ARG A 279 -14.33 -8.57 4.60
N THR A 280 -15.20 -9.52 4.20
CA THR A 280 -14.76 -10.66 3.40
C THR A 280 -14.20 -10.22 2.05
N ALA A 281 -14.81 -9.24 1.38
CA ALA A 281 -14.30 -8.70 0.13
C ALA A 281 -12.96 -8.00 0.30
N ALA A 282 -12.78 -7.17 1.34
CA ALA A 282 -11.50 -6.54 1.64
C ALA A 282 -10.40 -7.58 1.89
N LEU A 283 -10.70 -8.62 2.69
CA LEU A 283 -9.78 -9.74 2.92
C LEU A 283 -9.45 -10.48 1.61
N SER A 284 -10.44 -10.72 0.75
CA SER A 284 -10.23 -11.39 -0.54
C SER A 284 -9.32 -10.59 -1.46
N LEU A 285 -9.50 -9.27 -1.51
CA LEU A 285 -8.62 -8.37 -2.28
C LEU A 285 -7.18 -8.46 -1.77
N LYS A 286 -6.99 -8.34 -0.46
CA LYS A 286 -5.66 -8.38 0.16
C LYS A 286 -4.96 -9.73 0.00
N LEU A 287 -5.68 -10.84 0.16
CA LEU A 287 -5.12 -12.17 -0.13
C LEU A 287 -4.75 -12.33 -1.61
N SER A 288 -5.55 -11.74 -2.51
CA SER A 288 -5.25 -11.78 -3.95
C SER A 288 -3.94 -11.08 -4.29
N GLU A 289 -3.57 -10.00 -3.57
CA GLU A 289 -2.27 -9.34 -3.71
C GLU A 289 -1.12 -10.31 -3.50
N ILE A 290 -1.18 -11.14 -2.45
CA ILE A 290 -0.13 -12.13 -2.14
C ILE A 290 0.10 -13.05 -3.35
N TYR A 291 -0.98 -13.60 -3.92
CA TYR A 291 -0.89 -14.53 -5.05
C TYR A 291 -0.36 -13.85 -6.31
N ILE A 292 -0.79 -12.62 -6.57
CA ILE A 292 -0.32 -11.85 -7.73
C ILE A 292 1.15 -11.50 -7.58
N VAL A 293 1.55 -11.04 -6.38
CA VAL A 293 2.96 -10.73 -6.08
C VAL A 293 3.82 -11.97 -6.27
N LYS A 294 3.48 -13.11 -5.63
CA LYS A 294 4.20 -14.38 -5.79
C LYS A 294 4.39 -14.76 -7.27
N ARG A 295 3.31 -14.68 -8.05
CA ARG A 295 3.35 -15.02 -9.48
C ARG A 295 4.25 -14.10 -10.30
N LYS A 296 4.22 -12.79 -10.02
CA LYS A 296 4.97 -11.77 -10.79
C LYS A 296 6.45 -11.72 -10.42
N ILE A 297 6.76 -11.76 -9.14
CA ILE A 297 8.15 -11.64 -8.68
C ILE A 297 8.88 -13.00 -8.60
N LYS A 298 8.14 -14.12 -8.71
CA LYS A 298 8.63 -15.51 -8.52
C LYS A 298 9.34 -15.71 -7.18
N ASP A 299 8.86 -15.01 -6.15
CA ASP A 299 9.36 -15.02 -4.78
C ASP A 299 8.18 -14.76 -3.84
N THR A 300 8.37 -14.91 -2.51
CA THR A 300 7.31 -14.61 -1.54
C THR A 300 7.45 -13.18 -1.03
N PRO A 301 6.34 -12.39 -0.95
CA PRO A 301 6.36 -11.11 -0.26
C PRO A 301 6.56 -11.33 1.25
N VAL A 302 6.86 -10.26 1.98
CA VAL A 302 6.76 -10.24 3.45
C VAL A 302 5.39 -9.69 3.85
N LEU A 303 4.72 -10.35 4.78
CA LEU A 303 3.38 -9.95 5.24
C LEU A 303 3.47 -9.20 6.56
N LEU A 304 2.74 -8.13 6.65
CA LEU A 304 2.56 -7.32 7.84
C LEU A 304 1.08 -7.34 8.21
N LEU A 305 0.70 -8.02 9.30
CA LEU A 305 -0.69 -8.16 9.77
C LEU A 305 -0.88 -7.35 11.05
N ASP A 306 -1.59 -6.22 10.96
CA ASP A 306 -1.83 -5.33 12.10
C ASP A 306 -3.22 -5.57 12.69
N ASP A 307 -3.30 -6.35 13.76
CA ASP A 307 -4.51 -6.67 14.55
C ASP A 307 -5.70 -7.22 13.73
N VAL A 308 -5.42 -7.89 12.59
CA VAL A 308 -6.43 -8.35 11.64
C VAL A 308 -7.20 -9.56 12.16
N LEU A 309 -6.52 -10.46 12.88
CA LEU A 309 -7.13 -11.73 13.31
C LEU A 309 -8.30 -11.51 14.27
N SER A 310 -8.22 -10.49 15.12
CA SER A 310 -9.29 -10.15 16.06
C SER A 310 -10.63 -9.76 15.39
N GLU A 311 -10.58 -9.38 14.11
CA GLU A 311 -11.76 -8.97 13.32
C GLU A 311 -12.38 -10.11 12.49
N LEU A 312 -11.75 -11.27 12.47
CA LEU A 312 -12.15 -12.42 11.66
C LEU A 312 -12.78 -13.52 12.53
N ASP A 313 -13.77 -14.18 11.99
CA ASP A 313 -14.24 -15.45 12.56
C ASP A 313 -13.23 -16.59 12.34
N SER A 314 -13.39 -17.67 13.11
CA SER A 314 -12.44 -18.80 13.11
C SER A 314 -12.22 -19.41 11.72
N SER A 315 -13.24 -19.46 10.87
CA SER A 315 -13.12 -20.02 9.51
C SER A 315 -12.20 -19.15 8.63
N ARG A 316 -12.39 -17.82 8.68
CA ARG A 316 -11.56 -16.86 7.94
C ARG A 316 -10.15 -16.74 8.51
N GLN A 317 -10.01 -16.83 9.85
CA GLN A 317 -8.70 -16.90 10.50
C GLN A 317 -7.91 -18.11 10.00
N ASN A 318 -8.51 -19.32 10.01
CA ASN A 318 -7.87 -20.53 9.51
C ASN A 318 -7.46 -20.38 8.05
N TYR A 319 -8.36 -19.92 7.19
CA TYR A 319 -8.04 -19.74 5.77
C TYR A 319 -6.90 -18.76 5.54
N LEU A 320 -6.86 -17.64 6.28
CA LEU A 320 -5.77 -16.68 6.23
C LEU A 320 -4.44 -17.33 6.67
N LEU A 321 -4.43 -17.98 7.85
CA LEU A 321 -3.22 -18.60 8.40
C LEU A 321 -2.67 -19.71 7.51
N ASP A 322 -3.53 -20.55 6.94
CA ASP A 322 -3.14 -21.58 5.96
C ASP A 322 -2.55 -20.98 4.69
N SER A 323 -3.12 -19.85 4.21
CA SER A 323 -2.67 -19.17 2.99
C SER A 323 -1.29 -18.53 3.10
N ILE A 324 -0.79 -18.31 4.33
CA ILE A 324 0.46 -17.57 4.61
C ILE A 324 1.56 -18.42 5.24
N SER A 325 1.34 -19.74 5.39
CA SER A 325 2.22 -20.65 6.14
C SER A 325 3.67 -20.72 5.62
N ASP A 326 3.89 -20.43 4.35
CA ASP A 326 5.21 -20.43 3.68
C ASP A 326 5.84 -19.04 3.50
N ILE A 327 5.27 -18.02 4.17
CA ILE A 327 5.63 -16.60 3.97
C ILE A 327 6.12 -16.02 5.29
N GLN A 328 7.20 -15.24 5.26
CA GLN A 328 7.54 -14.45 6.44
C GLN A 328 6.40 -13.51 6.79
N THR A 329 5.87 -13.67 8.01
CA THR A 329 4.74 -12.90 8.49
C THR A 329 5.06 -12.25 9.83
N LEU A 330 4.79 -10.96 9.94
CA LEU A 330 4.89 -10.18 11.16
C LEU A 330 3.48 -9.80 11.60
N ILE A 331 3.06 -10.29 12.76
CA ILE A 331 1.67 -10.16 13.24
C ILE A 331 1.66 -9.36 14.53
N THR A 332 0.79 -8.36 14.63
CA THR A 332 0.46 -7.72 15.89
C THR A 332 -0.86 -8.24 16.43
N CYS A 333 -0.94 -8.47 17.75
CA CYS A 333 -2.15 -8.94 18.43
C CYS A 333 -2.19 -8.48 19.89
N THR A 334 -3.33 -8.60 20.54
CA THR A 334 -3.49 -8.29 21.96
C THR A 334 -3.15 -9.48 22.85
N GLY A 335 -3.33 -10.71 22.37
CA GLY A 335 -3.08 -11.98 23.08
C GLY A 335 -2.61 -13.08 22.12
N LEU A 336 -2.23 -14.23 22.69
CA LEU A 336 -1.71 -15.37 21.91
C LEU A 336 -2.73 -16.53 21.79
N ASP A 337 -3.91 -16.43 22.40
CA ASP A 337 -4.88 -17.52 22.52
C ASP A 337 -5.37 -18.02 21.16
N ASP A 338 -5.58 -17.14 20.20
CA ASP A 338 -6.02 -17.48 18.84
C ASP A 338 -4.99 -18.36 18.12
N PHE A 339 -3.70 -18.10 18.30
CA PHE A 339 -2.63 -18.87 17.65
C PHE A 339 -2.42 -20.24 18.29
N ILE A 340 -2.58 -20.34 19.60
CA ILE A 340 -2.46 -21.60 20.35
C ILE A 340 -3.61 -22.52 19.94
N SER A 341 -4.83 -22.01 19.83
CA SER A 341 -6.01 -22.78 19.45
C SER A 341 -5.93 -23.36 18.03
N HIS A 342 -5.24 -22.68 17.12
CA HIS A 342 -5.12 -23.07 15.70
C HIS A 342 -3.84 -23.88 15.38
N GLN A 343 -3.01 -24.20 16.38
CA GLN A 343 -1.72 -24.91 16.19
C GLN A 343 -0.82 -24.26 15.13
N PHE A 344 -0.91 -22.92 14.97
CA PHE A 344 -0.13 -22.19 13.99
C PHE A 344 1.34 -22.18 14.37
N GLN A 345 2.23 -22.43 13.40
CA GLN A 345 3.66 -22.47 13.65
C GLN A 345 4.20 -21.07 13.92
N ILE A 346 4.59 -20.80 15.15
CA ILE A 346 5.19 -19.54 15.59
C ILE A 346 6.71 -19.73 15.68
N ASN A 347 7.46 -18.83 15.08
CA ASN A 347 8.92 -18.88 15.09
C ASN A 347 9.55 -17.95 16.15
N LYS A 348 8.98 -16.75 16.31
CA LYS A 348 9.41 -15.81 17.36
C LYS A 348 8.20 -15.09 17.96
N VAL A 349 8.28 -14.84 19.25
CA VAL A 349 7.28 -14.07 19.99
C VAL A 349 7.95 -12.89 20.68
N PHE A 350 7.36 -11.72 20.58
CA PHE A 350 7.84 -10.49 21.19
C PHE A 350 6.73 -9.86 22.03
N GLN A 351 7.01 -9.58 23.28
CA GLN A 351 6.14 -8.79 24.13
C GLN A 351 6.48 -7.31 23.98
N VAL A 352 5.46 -6.49 23.73
CA VAL A 352 5.60 -5.04 23.53
C VAL A 352 4.93 -4.30 24.68
N VAL A 353 5.72 -3.54 25.45
CA VAL A 353 5.25 -2.74 26.59
C VAL A 353 5.89 -1.37 26.52
N GLN A 354 5.09 -0.31 26.35
CA GLN A 354 5.50 1.10 26.35
C GLN A 354 6.76 1.40 25.52
N GLY A 355 6.83 0.89 24.28
CA GLY A 355 7.99 1.10 23.40
C GLY A 355 9.22 0.27 23.76
N THR A 356 9.08 -0.70 24.63
CA THR A 356 10.11 -1.73 24.92
C THR A 356 9.65 -3.06 24.38
N VAL A 357 10.56 -3.80 23.78
CA VAL A 357 10.29 -5.14 23.21
C VAL A 357 11.18 -6.15 23.91
N SER A 358 10.59 -7.23 24.39
CA SER A 358 11.29 -8.35 25.02
C SER A 358 10.83 -9.67 24.41
N GLN A 359 11.70 -10.67 24.36
CA GLN A 359 11.30 -12.03 24.07
C GLN A 359 10.91 -12.69 25.40
N PRO A 360 9.71 -13.27 25.51
CA PRO A 360 9.36 -14.07 26.68
C PRO A 360 10.32 -15.29 26.71
N VAL A 361 10.81 -15.60 27.91
CA VAL A 361 11.70 -16.72 28.19
C VAL A 361 10.94 -18.05 28.04
#